data_cc4c0c53f4847a811d0538ef9ba3712d
#
_entry.id   cc4c0c53f4847a811d0538ef9ba3712d
#
_cell.length_a   1.000
_cell.length_b   1.000
_cell.length_c   1.000
_cell.angle_alpha   90.00
_cell.angle_beta   90.00
_cell.angle_gamma   90.00
#
_symmetry.space_group_name_H-M   'P 1'
#
loop_
_entity.id
_entity.type
_entity.pdbx_description
1 polymer ?
#
loop_
_entity_poly.entity_id
_entity_poly.type
_entity_poly.pdbx_seq_one_letter_code
_entity_poly.pdbx_strand_id
1 'polypeptide(L)'
;QMILEIYEKKQYEAYTKSDETPVTSADIAAHKLITERLSELTPDIPVLSEEDADISLQQRAQWERYWLVDPLDGTQEFIARSGDFATIIALVDNNKPTMGVVYGPVSGVTYYAYSGKGAWKIPDMSDSVKIHTHKHEQPGQSIAIAISRRQDINRITSRMSSAWRVSCVR
;
A
#
# COMPACT_ATOMS: atom_id res chain seq x y z
N GLN A 1 -13.34 -6.15 -2.36
CA GLN A 1 -14.51 -6.33 -3.24
C GLN A 1 -15.22 -5.01 -3.50
N MET A 2 -15.59 -4.23 -2.47
CA MET A 2 -16.31 -2.94 -2.60
C MET A 2 -15.57 -1.93 -3.50
N ILE A 3 -14.26 -1.74 -3.35
CA ILE A 3 -13.45 -0.85 -4.22
C ILE A 3 -13.56 -1.29 -5.68
N LEU A 4 -13.48 -2.58 -5.94
CA LEU A 4 -13.57 -3.14 -7.29
C LEU A 4 -14.96 -2.92 -7.91
N GLU A 5 -16.03 -3.07 -7.13
CA GLU A 5 -17.39 -2.79 -7.59
C GLU A 5 -17.57 -1.32 -7.99
N ILE A 6 -17.05 -0.37 -7.20
CA ILE A 6 -17.07 1.07 -7.54
C ILE A 6 -16.22 1.34 -8.78
N TYR A 7 -15.05 0.72 -8.84
CA TYR A 7 -14.14 0.82 -9.97
C TYR A 7 -14.80 0.35 -11.28
N GLU A 8 -15.41 -0.83 -11.30
CA GLU A 8 -16.04 -1.42 -12.48
C GLU A 8 -17.26 -0.62 -12.96
N LYS A 9 -18.11 -0.19 -12.02
CA LYS A 9 -19.33 0.59 -12.33
C LYS A 9 -19.03 2.01 -12.79
N LYS A 10 -17.80 2.53 -12.64
CA LYS A 10 -17.42 3.92 -12.92
C LYS A 10 -18.31 4.95 -12.17
N GLN A 11 -18.84 4.55 -11.02
CA GLN A 11 -19.74 5.37 -10.21
C GLN A 11 -19.00 5.89 -8.98
N TYR A 12 -18.12 6.85 -9.17
CA TYR A 12 -17.41 7.52 -8.09
C TYR A 12 -17.37 9.03 -8.32
N GLU A 13 -17.34 9.76 -7.24
CA GLU A 13 -17.06 11.18 -7.21
C GLU A 13 -15.58 11.36 -6.86
N ALA A 14 -14.90 12.27 -7.54
CA ALA A 14 -13.51 12.62 -7.29
C ALA A 14 -13.45 14.03 -6.71
N TYR A 15 -12.70 14.19 -5.64
CA TYR A 15 -12.47 15.45 -4.95
C TYR A 15 -10.97 15.70 -4.87
N THR A 16 -10.59 16.92 -4.52
CA THR A 16 -9.20 17.31 -4.27
C THR A 16 -9.06 17.65 -2.78
N LYS A 17 -8.12 17.00 -2.10
CA LYS A 17 -7.78 17.31 -0.70
C LYS A 17 -7.10 18.68 -0.60
N SER A 18 -6.93 19.20 0.62
CA SER A 18 -6.27 20.50 0.88
C SER A 18 -4.80 20.53 0.46
N ASP A 19 -4.15 19.39 0.34
CA ASP A 19 -2.77 19.20 -0.12
C ASP A 19 -2.65 18.96 -1.65
N GLU A 20 -3.74 19.22 -2.39
CA GLU A 20 -3.86 19.01 -3.85
C GLU A 20 -3.85 17.54 -4.30
N THR A 21 -3.89 16.57 -3.39
CA THR A 21 -4.00 15.16 -3.74
C THR A 21 -5.46 14.78 -4.04
N PRO A 22 -5.72 13.87 -5.00
CA PRO A 22 -7.06 13.40 -5.29
C PRO A 22 -7.55 12.42 -4.22
N VAL A 23 -8.84 12.45 -3.95
CA VAL A 23 -9.57 11.44 -3.18
C VAL A 23 -10.87 11.11 -3.89
N THR A 24 -11.33 9.88 -3.83
CA THR A 24 -12.60 9.47 -4.42
C THR A 24 -13.56 8.94 -3.37
N SER A 25 -14.83 8.81 -3.75
CA SER A 25 -15.82 8.14 -2.89
C SER A 25 -15.45 6.68 -2.57
N ALA A 26 -14.58 6.05 -3.39
CA ALA A 26 -14.06 4.71 -3.12
C ALA A 26 -13.07 4.69 -1.95
N ASP A 27 -12.19 5.70 -1.86
CA ASP A 27 -11.25 5.89 -0.74
C ASP A 27 -12.02 6.01 0.58
N ILE A 28 -13.03 6.88 0.61
CA ILE A 28 -13.85 7.14 1.80
C ILE A 28 -14.67 5.91 2.20
N ALA A 29 -15.24 5.19 1.24
CA ALA A 29 -16.00 3.98 1.52
C ALA A 29 -15.10 2.86 2.05
N ALA A 30 -13.92 2.69 1.47
CA ALA A 30 -12.91 1.73 1.93
C ALA A 30 -12.40 2.09 3.33
N HIS A 31 -12.08 3.36 3.58
CA HIS A 31 -11.70 3.88 4.89
C HIS A 31 -12.73 3.48 5.97
N LYS A 32 -13.99 3.81 5.77
CA LYS A 32 -15.06 3.49 6.72
C LYS A 32 -15.14 2.00 7.03
N LEU A 33 -15.17 1.17 6.00
CA LEU A 33 -15.27 -0.28 6.16
C LEU A 33 -14.06 -0.86 6.91
N ILE A 34 -12.84 -0.44 6.54
CA ILE A 34 -11.61 -0.99 7.13
C ILE A 34 -11.48 -0.55 8.59
N THR A 35 -11.70 0.73 8.89
CA THR A 35 -11.60 1.26 10.26
C THR A 35 -12.65 0.64 11.17
N GLU A 36 -13.89 0.48 10.71
CA GLU A 36 -14.94 -0.23 11.44
C GLU A 36 -14.54 -1.67 11.76
N ARG A 37 -14.08 -2.43 10.77
CA ARG A 37 -13.68 -3.82 10.96
C ARG A 37 -12.46 -4.00 11.86
N LEU A 38 -11.47 -3.13 11.74
CA LEU A 38 -10.30 -3.18 12.62
C LEU A 38 -10.67 -2.83 14.07
N SER A 39 -11.56 -1.87 14.28
CA SER A 39 -12.06 -1.50 15.62
C SER A 39 -12.92 -2.62 16.24
N GLU A 40 -13.70 -3.36 15.45
CA GLU A 40 -14.42 -4.54 15.93
C GLU A 40 -13.49 -5.69 16.33
N LEU A 41 -12.45 -5.94 15.53
CA LEU A 41 -11.49 -7.03 15.76
C LEU A 41 -10.53 -6.75 16.91
N THR A 42 -10.14 -5.50 17.08
CA THR A 42 -9.11 -5.08 18.04
C THR A 42 -9.48 -3.72 18.65
N PRO A 43 -10.50 -3.66 19.53
CA PRO A 43 -11.05 -2.40 20.06
C PRO A 43 -10.02 -1.55 20.85
N ASP A 44 -8.98 -2.19 21.38
CA ASP A 44 -7.92 -1.51 22.15
C ASP A 44 -6.79 -0.97 21.28
N ILE A 45 -6.81 -1.21 19.97
CA ILE A 45 -5.76 -0.75 19.04
C ILE A 45 -6.32 0.36 18.16
N PRO A 46 -5.85 1.61 18.30
CA PRO A 46 -6.31 2.72 17.47
C PRO A 46 -5.96 2.52 16.00
N VAL A 47 -6.77 3.10 15.13
CA VAL A 47 -6.58 3.07 13.68
C VAL A 47 -6.16 4.48 13.22
N LEU A 48 -5.07 4.57 12.48
CA LEU A 48 -4.62 5.75 11.75
C LEU A 48 -4.78 5.49 10.26
N SER A 49 -5.75 6.11 9.65
CA SER A 49 -5.96 6.02 8.21
C SER A 49 -5.45 7.27 7.50
N GLU A 50 -5.04 7.15 6.25
CA GLU A 50 -4.67 8.29 5.39
C GLU A 50 -5.84 9.30 5.26
N GLU A 51 -7.08 8.81 5.33
CA GLU A 51 -8.28 9.63 5.22
C GLU A 51 -8.73 10.25 6.57
N ASP A 52 -7.99 10.01 7.67
CA ASP A 52 -8.22 10.61 8.98
C ASP A 52 -7.46 11.93 9.15
N ALA A 53 -8.06 13.04 8.69
CA ALA A 53 -7.46 14.38 8.84
C ALA A 53 -7.45 14.89 10.30
N ASP A 54 -8.30 14.35 11.17
CA ASP A 54 -8.60 14.95 12.48
C ASP A 54 -7.73 14.46 13.64
N ILE A 55 -6.90 13.43 13.43
CA ILE A 55 -6.05 12.88 14.50
C ILE A 55 -4.77 13.70 14.63
N SER A 56 -4.64 14.43 15.71
CA SER A 56 -3.49 15.31 15.96
C SER A 56 -2.17 14.53 16.15
N LEU A 57 -1.04 15.20 15.86
CA LEU A 57 0.29 14.62 16.12
C LEU A 57 0.50 14.27 17.59
N GLN A 58 -0.07 15.05 18.52
CA GLN A 58 0.03 14.80 19.96
C GLN A 58 -0.68 13.50 20.35
N GLN A 59 -1.84 13.22 19.76
CA GLN A 59 -2.55 11.94 19.97
C GLN A 59 -1.77 10.77 19.41
N ARG A 60 -1.28 10.87 18.17
CA ARG A 60 -0.48 9.81 17.51
C ARG A 60 0.80 9.49 18.30
N ALA A 61 1.45 10.49 18.87
CA ALA A 61 2.69 10.32 19.65
C ALA A 61 2.49 9.50 20.95
N GLN A 62 1.25 9.32 21.40
CA GLN A 62 0.92 8.54 22.59
C GLN A 62 0.68 7.06 22.28
N TRP A 63 0.60 6.69 21.01
CA TRP A 63 0.31 5.33 20.60
C TRP A 63 1.58 4.50 20.44
N GLU A 64 1.77 3.53 21.29
CA GLU A 64 2.82 2.53 21.14
C GLU A 64 2.47 1.52 20.03
N ARG A 65 1.17 1.19 19.92
CA ARG A 65 0.65 0.24 18.93
C ARG A 65 -0.57 0.83 18.25
N TYR A 66 -0.61 0.73 16.92
CA TYR A 66 -1.74 1.22 16.11
C TYR A 66 -1.78 0.54 14.74
N TRP A 67 -2.95 0.53 14.14
CA TRP A 67 -3.12 0.20 12.73
C TRP A 67 -2.82 1.42 11.88
N LEU A 68 -2.00 1.23 10.84
CA LEU A 68 -1.76 2.23 9.80
C LEU A 68 -2.43 1.73 8.53
N VAL A 69 -3.32 2.54 7.95
CA VAL A 69 -4.17 2.15 6.83
C VAL A 69 -4.07 3.18 5.72
N ASP A 70 -3.78 2.71 4.52
CA ASP A 70 -4.03 3.41 3.27
C ASP A 70 -5.15 2.65 2.55
N PRO A 71 -6.37 3.18 2.53
CA PRO A 71 -7.53 2.48 1.98
C PRO A 71 -7.42 2.25 0.47
N LEU A 72 -6.82 3.19 -0.25
CA LEU A 72 -6.64 3.15 -1.70
C LEU A 72 -5.35 3.86 -2.13
N ASP A 73 -4.20 3.20 -1.95
CA ASP A 73 -2.92 3.65 -2.50
C ASP A 73 -2.97 3.63 -4.03
N GLY A 74 -2.66 4.77 -4.64
CA GLY A 74 -2.76 4.93 -6.09
C GLY A 74 -4.09 5.49 -6.57
N THR A 75 -4.68 6.47 -5.87
CA THR A 75 -5.94 7.13 -6.27
C THR A 75 -5.88 7.70 -7.69
N GLN A 76 -4.73 8.23 -8.11
CA GLN A 76 -4.54 8.69 -9.50
C GLN A 76 -4.62 7.55 -10.52
N GLU A 77 -4.10 6.40 -10.21
CA GLU A 77 -4.16 5.18 -11.02
C GLU A 77 -5.57 4.61 -11.07
N PHE A 78 -6.30 4.70 -9.95
CA PHE A 78 -7.72 4.38 -9.89
C PHE A 78 -8.53 5.27 -10.85
N ILE A 79 -8.34 6.59 -10.78
CA ILE A 79 -9.01 7.56 -11.66
C ILE A 79 -8.61 7.34 -13.13
N ALA A 80 -7.31 7.11 -13.39
CA ALA A 80 -6.78 6.85 -14.74
C ALA A 80 -7.14 5.47 -15.30
N ARG A 81 -7.79 4.62 -14.52
CA ARG A 81 -8.23 3.27 -14.93
C ARG A 81 -7.07 2.34 -15.31
N SER A 82 -5.89 2.53 -14.74
CA SER A 82 -4.73 1.65 -15.01
C SER A 82 -4.81 0.30 -14.30
N GLY A 83 -5.55 0.22 -13.19
CA GLY A 83 -5.63 -0.96 -12.34
C GLY A 83 -4.48 -1.10 -11.34
N ASP A 84 -3.52 -0.17 -11.33
CA ASP A 84 -2.32 -0.21 -10.49
C ASP A 84 -2.57 0.50 -9.14
N PHE A 85 -3.52 0.03 -8.37
CA PHE A 85 -3.82 0.55 -7.04
C PHE A 85 -3.98 -0.60 -6.03
N ALA A 86 -3.79 -0.30 -4.76
CA ALA A 86 -3.81 -1.29 -3.70
C ALA A 86 -4.50 -0.77 -2.43
N THR A 87 -4.90 -1.68 -1.55
CA THR A 87 -5.24 -1.40 -0.15
C THR A 87 -4.07 -1.86 0.72
N ILE A 88 -3.61 -1.01 1.62
CA ILE A 88 -2.46 -1.28 2.49
C ILE A 88 -2.88 -1.16 3.95
N ILE A 89 -2.59 -2.20 4.74
CA ILE A 89 -2.86 -2.23 6.17
C ILE A 89 -1.61 -2.73 6.88
N ALA A 90 -1.14 -2.00 7.89
CA ALA A 90 0.00 -2.41 8.71
C ALA A 90 -0.31 -2.28 10.20
N LEU A 91 0.19 -3.22 11.01
CA LEU A 91 0.26 -3.07 12.45
C LEU A 91 1.63 -2.51 12.82
N VAL A 92 1.64 -1.35 13.43
CA VAL A 92 2.85 -0.70 13.95
C VAL A 92 2.90 -0.92 15.46
N ASP A 93 4.06 -1.31 15.96
CA ASP A 93 4.34 -1.51 17.37
C ASP A 93 5.69 -0.86 17.70
N ASN A 94 5.73 0.06 18.66
CA ASN A 94 6.94 0.81 19.02
C ASN A 94 7.64 1.43 17.79
N ASN A 95 6.89 2.11 16.94
CA ASN A 95 7.34 2.76 15.69
C ASN A 95 7.95 1.81 14.65
N LYS A 96 7.65 0.51 14.73
CA LYS A 96 8.10 -0.49 13.76
C LYS A 96 6.90 -1.26 13.20
N PRO A 97 6.76 -1.39 11.88
CA PRO A 97 5.76 -2.28 11.31
C PRO A 97 6.10 -3.72 11.66
N THR A 98 5.17 -4.39 12.33
CA THR A 98 5.30 -5.79 12.78
C THR A 98 4.48 -6.76 11.96
N MET A 99 3.44 -6.28 11.31
CA MET A 99 2.62 -7.01 10.36
C MET A 99 2.20 -6.07 9.23
N GLY A 100 2.04 -6.59 8.03
CA GLY A 100 1.52 -5.82 6.90
C GLY A 100 0.79 -6.69 5.90
N VAL A 101 -0.21 -6.09 5.26
CA VAL A 101 -0.98 -6.67 4.16
C VAL A 101 -1.07 -5.64 3.04
N VAL A 102 -0.82 -6.07 1.81
CA VAL A 102 -1.04 -5.29 0.59
C VAL A 102 -1.94 -6.12 -0.32
N TYR A 103 -3.09 -5.58 -0.67
CA TYR A 103 -4.06 -6.22 -1.56
C TYR A 103 -4.27 -5.41 -2.82
N GLY A 104 -4.05 -6.04 -3.98
CA GLY A 104 -4.35 -5.46 -5.29
C GLY A 104 -5.74 -5.88 -5.76
N PRO A 105 -6.76 -5.00 -5.71
CA PRO A 105 -8.15 -5.39 -6.01
C PRO A 105 -8.34 -5.92 -7.44
N VAL A 106 -7.67 -5.31 -8.42
CA VAL A 106 -7.79 -5.71 -9.83
C VAL A 106 -7.08 -7.03 -10.11
N SER A 107 -5.93 -7.26 -9.48
CA SER A 107 -5.17 -8.49 -9.66
C SER A 107 -5.65 -9.65 -8.81
N GLY A 108 -6.47 -9.39 -7.77
CA GLY A 108 -6.87 -10.37 -6.76
C GLY A 108 -5.72 -10.83 -5.86
N VAL A 109 -4.52 -10.27 -6.00
CA VAL A 109 -3.32 -10.73 -5.31
C VAL A 109 -3.19 -10.07 -3.94
N THR A 110 -2.92 -10.87 -2.92
CA THR A 110 -2.58 -10.40 -1.57
C THR A 110 -1.12 -10.72 -1.25
N TYR A 111 -0.42 -9.74 -0.72
CA TYR A 111 0.87 -9.93 -0.06
C TYR A 111 0.72 -9.67 1.42
N TYR A 112 1.33 -10.51 2.26
CA TYR A 112 1.34 -10.27 3.70
C TYR A 112 2.66 -10.71 4.33
N ALA A 113 3.01 -10.09 5.43
CA ALA A 113 4.24 -10.39 6.16
C ALA A 113 4.07 -10.19 7.66
N TYR A 114 4.88 -10.93 8.43
CA TYR A 114 5.03 -10.77 9.88
C TYR A 114 6.50 -10.67 10.22
N SER A 115 6.82 -9.77 11.12
CA SER A 115 8.19 -9.62 11.64
C SER A 115 8.71 -10.95 12.21
N GLY A 116 9.89 -11.39 11.77
CA GLY A 116 10.52 -12.64 12.18
C GLY A 116 9.89 -13.92 11.64
N LYS A 117 8.79 -13.86 10.89
CA LYS A 117 8.13 -15.05 10.32
C LYS A 117 8.34 -15.17 8.81
N GLY A 118 8.43 -14.05 8.11
CA GLY A 118 8.62 -14.00 6.66
C GLY A 118 7.50 -13.32 5.93
N ALA A 119 7.45 -13.51 4.62
CA ALA A 119 6.46 -12.92 3.73
C ALA A 119 5.82 -13.98 2.81
N TRP A 120 4.59 -13.72 2.42
CA TRP A 120 3.79 -14.61 1.58
C TRP A 120 3.03 -13.81 0.53
N LYS A 121 2.74 -14.50 -0.56
CA LYS A 121 1.85 -14.07 -1.63
C LYS A 121 0.69 -15.05 -1.72
N ILE A 122 -0.52 -14.55 -1.81
CA ILE A 122 -1.73 -15.30 -2.19
C ILE A 122 -2.09 -14.83 -3.59
N PRO A 123 -1.82 -15.62 -4.64
CA PRO A 123 -2.31 -15.32 -5.98
C PRO A 123 -3.81 -15.61 -6.01
N ASP A 124 -4.58 -14.73 -6.62
CA ASP A 124 -6.02 -14.79 -6.83
C ASP A 124 -6.71 -16.13 -6.40
N MET A 125 -7.30 -16.16 -5.19
CA MET A 125 -8.02 -17.32 -4.61
C MET A 125 -7.22 -18.63 -4.49
N SER A 126 -5.90 -18.57 -4.64
CA SER A 126 -4.99 -19.74 -4.55
C SER A 126 -4.38 -19.90 -3.16
N ASP A 127 -3.64 -21.00 -2.96
CA ASP A 127 -2.87 -21.21 -1.73
C ASP A 127 -1.75 -20.16 -1.57
N SER A 128 -1.43 -19.86 -0.33
CA SER A 128 -0.35 -18.93 -0.01
C SER A 128 1.02 -19.52 -0.34
N VAL A 129 1.86 -18.74 -1.01
CA VAL A 129 3.23 -19.10 -1.35
C VAL A 129 4.19 -18.22 -0.57
N LYS A 130 5.15 -18.82 0.12
CA LYS A 130 6.20 -18.08 0.82
C LYS A 130 7.12 -17.39 -0.18
N ILE A 131 7.39 -16.12 0.04
CA ILE A 131 8.25 -15.30 -0.82
C ILE A 131 9.43 -14.74 -0.02
N HIS A 132 10.48 -14.37 -0.72
CA HIS A 132 11.67 -13.73 -0.16
C HIS A 132 12.31 -12.81 -1.19
N THR A 133 13.13 -11.90 -0.73
CA THR A 133 13.92 -11.02 -1.61
C THR A 133 15.00 -11.81 -2.33
N HIS A 134 15.34 -11.38 -3.54
CA HIS A 134 16.53 -11.90 -4.23
C HIS A 134 17.79 -11.46 -3.50
N LYS A 135 18.71 -12.40 -3.27
CA LYS A 135 20.04 -12.08 -2.79
C LYS A 135 20.91 -11.63 -3.97
N HIS A 136 21.42 -10.43 -3.90
CA HIS A 136 22.48 -9.96 -4.81
C HIS A 136 23.83 -10.19 -4.13
N GLU A 137 24.55 -11.22 -4.59
CA GLU A 137 25.77 -11.69 -3.90
C GLU A 137 27.05 -11.06 -4.48
N GLN A 138 27.00 -10.46 -5.67
CA GLN A 138 28.19 -9.95 -6.34
C GLN A 138 27.99 -8.57 -7.00
N PRO A 139 29.00 -7.68 -6.97
CA PRO A 139 29.03 -6.46 -7.78
C PRO A 139 28.89 -6.81 -9.26
N GLY A 140 28.10 -6.05 -10.00
CA GLY A 140 27.87 -6.25 -11.44
C GLY A 140 26.63 -7.08 -11.78
N GLN A 141 25.92 -7.65 -10.81
CA GLN A 141 24.61 -8.25 -11.04
C GLN A 141 23.57 -7.17 -11.35
N SER A 142 22.57 -7.52 -12.18
CA SER A 142 21.47 -6.62 -12.48
C SER A 142 20.50 -6.55 -11.31
N ILE A 143 20.16 -5.33 -10.90
CA ILE A 143 19.11 -5.07 -9.91
C ILE A 143 17.84 -4.67 -10.65
N ALA A 144 16.73 -5.34 -10.37
CA ALA A 144 15.41 -4.92 -10.82
C ALA A 144 14.83 -3.89 -9.85
N ILE A 145 14.46 -2.72 -10.35
CA ILE A 145 13.83 -1.66 -9.58
C ILE A 145 12.43 -1.46 -10.11
N ALA A 146 11.44 -1.58 -9.22
CA ALA A 146 10.07 -1.19 -9.52
C ALA A 146 9.93 0.33 -9.37
N ILE A 147 9.38 0.97 -10.39
CA ILE A 147 9.13 2.42 -10.38
C ILE A 147 7.70 2.70 -10.82
N SER A 148 7.12 3.78 -10.31
CA SER A 148 5.83 4.27 -10.77
C SER A 148 5.89 4.64 -12.26
N ARG A 149 4.83 4.37 -13.02
CA ARG A 149 4.70 4.74 -14.43
C ARG A 149 4.83 6.25 -14.67
N ARG A 150 4.57 7.05 -13.63
CA ARG A 150 4.65 8.53 -13.65
C ARG A 150 6.04 9.07 -13.34
N GLN A 151 6.95 8.24 -12.86
CA GLN A 151 8.32 8.67 -12.56
C GLN A 151 9.21 8.68 -13.81
N ASP A 152 10.06 9.70 -13.91
CA ASP A 152 11.08 9.78 -14.94
C ASP A 152 12.22 8.80 -14.62
N ILE A 153 12.33 7.76 -15.45
CA ILE A 153 13.35 6.73 -15.33
C ILE A 153 14.78 7.31 -15.39
N ASN A 154 15.01 8.32 -16.22
CA ASN A 154 16.33 8.92 -16.40
C ASN A 154 16.79 9.64 -15.13
N ARG A 155 15.87 10.30 -14.43
CA ARG A 155 16.13 10.96 -13.15
C ARG A 155 16.53 9.98 -12.06
N ILE A 156 15.97 8.78 -12.07
CA ILE A 156 16.27 7.73 -11.10
C ILE A 156 17.62 7.09 -11.42
N THR A 157 17.81 6.64 -12.66
CA THR A 157 19.01 5.92 -13.06
C THR A 157 20.26 6.79 -13.06
N SER A 158 20.15 8.10 -13.35
CA SER A 158 21.29 9.04 -13.30
C SER A 158 21.88 9.23 -11.89
N ARG A 159 21.13 8.91 -10.85
CA ARG A 159 21.58 8.99 -9.45
C ARG A 159 22.16 7.68 -8.92
N MET A 160 22.11 6.63 -9.72
CA MET A 160 22.62 5.32 -9.31
C MET A 160 24.10 5.18 -9.65
N SER A 161 24.84 4.56 -8.75
CA SER A 161 26.26 4.27 -8.95
C SER A 161 26.45 3.36 -10.18
N SER A 162 27.51 3.62 -10.97
CA SER A 162 27.91 2.79 -12.11
C SER A 162 28.29 1.35 -11.73
N ALA A 163 28.37 1.04 -10.43
CA ALA A 163 28.67 -0.30 -9.93
C ALA A 163 27.52 -1.32 -10.13
N TRP A 164 26.30 -0.84 -10.47
CA TRP A 164 25.12 -1.69 -10.61
C TRP A 164 24.52 -1.59 -12.01
N ARG A 165 24.20 -2.73 -12.59
CA ARG A 165 23.32 -2.78 -13.78
C ARG A 165 21.88 -2.71 -13.31
N VAL A 166 21.14 -1.71 -13.75
CA VAL A 166 19.75 -1.50 -13.37
C VAL A 166 18.83 -1.89 -14.52
N SER A 167 17.90 -2.78 -14.26
CA SER A 167 16.75 -3.01 -15.13
C SER A 167 15.49 -2.46 -14.44
N CYS A 168 14.73 -1.62 -15.15
CA CYS A 168 13.48 -1.09 -14.61
C CYS A 168 12.32 -1.97 -15.02
N VAL A 169 11.49 -2.35 -14.06
CA VAL A 169 10.22 -3.06 -14.26
C VAL A 169 9.11 -2.06 -14.03
N ARG A 170 8.18 -1.97 -15.00
CA ARG A 170 6.98 -1.13 -14.92
C ARG A 170 5.77 -1.97 -14.60
#